data_5bf5e0ba0fa10da6deab7b9398941ff8
#
_entry.id   5bf5e0ba0fa10da6deab7b9398941ff8
#
_cell.length_a   1.000
_cell.length_b   1.000
_cell.length_c   1.000
_cell.angle_alpha   90.00
_cell.angle_beta   90.00
_cell.angle_gamma   90.00
#
_symmetry.space_group_name_H-M   'P 1'
#
loop_
_entity.id
_entity.type
_entity.pdbx_description
1 polymer ?
#
loop_
_entity_poly.entity_id
_entity_poly.type
_entity_poly.pdbx_seq_one_letter_code
_entity_poly.pdbx_strand_id
1 'polypeptide(L)'
;GNILFTQRFDKPGRNISLNANYSLSTSTSDSYSRNDQIRSFMDFTGNIGRRDTTIYNRYNDNPSKNRSLRTQISYTEPLANQTYLQLSYQFSYNYSLSDRSTYDLVGPEYADWGQPEWILEDRYDTLKSATLSQKNYYENYDQTIQLQLRKVTEKLNLTFGLSALPQYSRMNYKYMGVDTMLSRTVFN
;
A
#
# COMPACT_ATOMS: atom_id res chain seq x y z
N GLY A 1 -1.12 -5.74 16.46
CA GLY A 1 -0.49 -5.88 17.79
C GLY A 1 0.26 -4.63 18.18
N ASN A 2 0.30 -4.36 19.47
CA ASN A 2 1.05 -3.23 20.04
C ASN A 2 1.84 -3.72 21.25
N ILE A 3 3.09 -3.30 21.34
CA ILE A 3 3.98 -3.51 22.49
C ILE A 3 4.46 -2.16 22.97
N LEU A 4 4.26 -1.88 24.24
CA LEU A 4 4.77 -0.68 24.90
C LEU A 4 5.62 -1.12 26.11
N PHE A 5 6.85 -0.68 26.13
CA PHE A 5 7.77 -0.88 27.24
C PHE A 5 8.35 0.47 27.67
N THR A 6 8.38 0.74 28.98
CA THR A 6 8.99 1.94 29.54
C THR A 6 9.77 1.57 30.77
N GLN A 7 11.03 1.95 30.82
CA GLN A 7 11.92 1.78 31.98
C GLN A 7 12.39 3.14 32.49
N ARG A 8 12.19 3.39 33.76
CA ARG A 8 12.76 4.53 34.46
C ARG A 8 14.02 4.09 35.18
N PHE A 9 14.97 4.98 35.29
CA PHE A 9 16.24 4.75 35.99
C PHE A 9 16.27 5.57 37.27
N ASP A 10 17.26 5.31 38.11
CA ASP A 10 17.42 5.98 39.45
C ASP A 10 17.57 7.49 39.31
N LYS A 11 18.18 7.99 38.24
CA LYS A 11 18.31 9.43 38.00
C LYS A 11 16.94 10.01 37.58
N PRO A 12 16.37 10.95 38.36
CA PRO A 12 15.08 11.54 38.05
C PRO A 12 15.03 12.13 36.65
N GLY A 13 14.02 11.72 35.86
CA GLY A 13 13.83 12.14 34.45
C GLY A 13 14.56 11.30 33.41
N ARG A 14 15.48 10.39 33.80
CA ARG A 14 16.08 9.43 32.88
C ARG A 14 15.11 8.29 32.60
N ASN A 15 14.85 8.06 31.36
CA ASN A 15 14.00 6.96 30.95
C ASN A 15 14.33 6.47 29.53
N ILE A 16 13.95 5.24 29.26
CA ILE A 16 13.91 4.65 27.91
C ILE A 16 12.51 4.12 27.66
N SER A 17 12.00 4.33 26.48
CA SER A 17 10.74 3.77 26.05
C SER A 17 10.87 3.12 24.68
N LEU A 18 10.17 2.00 24.50
CA LEU A 18 10.03 1.26 23.26
C LEU A 18 8.54 1.14 22.97
N ASN A 19 8.15 1.55 21.78
CA ASN A 19 6.82 1.33 21.25
C ASN A 19 6.95 0.59 19.91
N ALA A 20 6.29 -0.55 19.78
CA ALA A 20 6.26 -1.32 18.55
C ALA A 20 4.82 -1.66 18.19
N ASN A 21 4.44 -1.36 16.95
CA ASN A 21 3.13 -1.63 16.39
C ASN A 21 3.28 -2.49 15.16
N TYR A 22 2.51 -3.57 15.10
CA TYR A 22 2.44 -4.44 13.94
C TYR A 22 1.00 -4.58 13.47
N SER A 23 0.78 -4.41 12.18
CA SER A 23 -0.51 -4.60 11.53
C SER A 23 -0.38 -5.50 10.30
N LEU A 24 -1.33 -6.40 10.17
CA LEU A 24 -1.52 -7.25 9.00
C LEU A 24 -2.97 -7.13 8.56
N SER A 25 -3.17 -6.81 7.30
CA SER A 25 -4.48 -6.77 6.67
C SER A 25 -4.44 -7.56 5.37
N THR A 26 -5.42 -8.40 5.18
CA THR A 26 -5.66 -9.12 3.94
C THR A 26 -7.09 -8.80 3.52
N SER A 27 -7.27 -8.41 2.28
CA SER A 27 -8.58 -8.13 1.70
C SER A 27 -8.64 -8.77 0.32
N THR A 28 -9.77 -9.32 -0.02
CA THR A 28 -10.10 -9.77 -1.37
C THR A 28 -11.33 -9.00 -1.82
N SER A 29 -11.25 -8.44 -3.00
CA SER A 29 -12.41 -7.81 -3.65
C SER A 29 -12.53 -8.37 -5.06
N ASP A 30 -13.74 -8.72 -5.41
CA ASP A 30 -14.10 -9.19 -6.72
C ASP A 30 -15.17 -8.28 -7.33
N SER A 31 -15.16 -8.18 -8.63
CA SER A 31 -16.12 -7.38 -9.36
C SER A 31 -16.40 -7.96 -10.74
N TYR A 32 -17.66 -7.86 -11.11
CA TYR A 32 -18.13 -8.19 -12.47
C TYR A 32 -18.45 -6.91 -13.20
N SER A 33 -18.04 -6.83 -14.44
CA SER A 33 -18.39 -5.69 -15.30
C SER A 33 -18.78 -6.16 -16.68
N ARG A 34 -19.84 -5.58 -17.22
CA ARG A 34 -20.25 -5.74 -18.60
C ARG A 34 -20.29 -4.38 -19.28
N ASN A 35 -19.73 -4.32 -20.46
CA ASN A 35 -19.80 -3.15 -21.32
C ASN A 35 -20.19 -3.57 -22.72
N ASP A 36 -21.36 -3.17 -23.16
CA ASP A 36 -21.89 -3.41 -24.49
C ASP A 36 -21.60 -2.18 -25.36
N GLN A 37 -20.65 -2.30 -26.26
CA GLN A 37 -20.30 -1.24 -27.20
C GLN A 37 -21.02 -1.47 -28.53
N ILE A 38 -21.92 -0.55 -28.86
CA ILE A 38 -22.67 -0.58 -30.12
C ILE A 38 -22.12 0.50 -31.04
N ARG A 39 -21.63 0.07 -32.23
CA ARG A 39 -21.20 0.97 -33.31
C ARG A 39 -22.24 0.91 -34.42
N SER A 40 -22.81 2.05 -34.76
CA SER A 40 -23.75 2.17 -35.88
C SER A 40 -23.06 2.88 -37.04
N PHE A 41 -23.12 2.29 -38.20
CA PHE A 41 -22.58 2.86 -39.42
C PHE A 41 -23.76 3.36 -40.26
N MET A 42 -23.73 4.63 -40.63
CA MET A 42 -24.74 5.24 -41.49
C MET A 42 -24.34 5.09 -42.96
N ASP A 43 -25.31 4.86 -43.83
CA ASP A 43 -25.14 4.93 -45.27
C ASP A 43 -25.14 6.40 -45.75
N PHE A 44 -24.95 6.61 -47.06
CA PHE A 44 -24.95 7.93 -47.70
C PHE A 44 -26.28 8.68 -47.61
N THR A 45 -27.37 7.97 -47.28
CA THR A 45 -28.72 8.52 -47.15
C THR A 45 -29.05 8.86 -45.69
N GLY A 46 -28.11 8.64 -44.76
CA GLY A 46 -28.31 8.90 -43.33
C GLY A 46 -29.04 7.79 -42.57
N ASN A 47 -29.27 6.64 -43.22
CA ASN A 47 -29.88 5.48 -42.56
C ASN A 47 -28.82 4.61 -41.89
N ILE A 48 -29.22 3.91 -40.81
CA ILE A 48 -28.32 2.95 -40.16
C ILE A 48 -28.27 1.69 -41.02
N GLY A 49 -27.15 1.51 -41.78
CA GLY A 49 -26.94 0.35 -42.65
C GLY A 49 -26.37 -0.86 -41.92
N ARG A 50 -25.54 -0.64 -40.88
CA ARG A 50 -24.88 -1.71 -40.11
C ARG A 50 -24.76 -1.34 -38.64
N ARG A 51 -24.94 -2.32 -37.78
CA ARG A 51 -24.62 -2.23 -36.34
C ARG A 51 -23.66 -3.33 -35.96
N ASP A 52 -22.54 -2.97 -35.36
CA ASP A 52 -21.60 -3.90 -34.73
C ASP A 52 -21.73 -3.77 -33.22
N THR A 53 -21.96 -4.87 -32.53
CA THR A 53 -22.02 -4.93 -31.10
C THR A 53 -20.80 -5.71 -30.57
N THR A 54 -20.02 -5.08 -29.72
CA THR A 54 -18.92 -5.74 -29.02
C THR A 54 -19.28 -5.76 -27.52
N ILE A 55 -19.33 -6.96 -26.99
CA ILE A 55 -19.63 -7.18 -25.58
C ILE A 55 -18.32 -7.50 -24.85
N TYR A 56 -17.99 -6.69 -23.86
CA TYR A 56 -16.89 -6.95 -22.92
C TYR A 56 -17.51 -7.40 -21.61
N ASN A 57 -17.34 -8.65 -21.28
CA ASN A 57 -17.83 -9.24 -20.04
C ASN A 57 -16.62 -9.69 -19.23
N ARG A 58 -16.41 -9.12 -18.03
CA ARG A 58 -15.19 -9.29 -17.26
C ARG A 58 -15.45 -9.57 -15.79
N TYR A 59 -14.67 -10.49 -15.28
CA TYR A 59 -14.52 -10.70 -13.85
C TYR A 59 -13.13 -10.25 -13.41
N ASN A 60 -13.06 -9.50 -12.33
CA ASN A 60 -11.81 -9.11 -11.69
C ASN A 60 -11.76 -9.68 -10.28
N ASP A 61 -10.71 -10.39 -9.99
CA ASP A 61 -10.33 -10.82 -8.65
C ASP A 61 -9.10 -10.02 -8.21
N ASN A 62 -9.18 -9.36 -7.07
CA ASN A 62 -8.15 -8.45 -6.60
C ASN A 62 -7.79 -8.70 -5.12
N PRO A 63 -7.08 -9.78 -4.81
CA PRO A 63 -6.53 -9.98 -3.49
C PRO A 63 -5.46 -8.94 -3.19
N SER A 64 -5.51 -8.40 -1.98
CA SER A 64 -4.52 -7.46 -1.47
C SER A 64 -4.03 -7.86 -0.09
N LYS A 65 -2.75 -7.61 0.16
CA LYS A 65 -2.10 -7.87 1.46
C LYS A 65 -1.28 -6.66 1.87
N ASN A 66 -1.57 -6.15 3.06
CA ASN A 66 -0.83 -5.04 3.62
C ASN A 66 -0.22 -5.46 4.95
N ARG A 67 1.05 -5.12 5.15
CA ARG A 67 1.78 -5.36 6.39
C ARG A 67 2.46 -4.07 6.79
N SER A 68 2.36 -3.70 8.04
CA SER A 68 3.10 -2.57 8.57
C SER A 68 3.72 -2.91 9.90
N LEU A 69 4.95 -2.47 10.07
CA LEU A 69 5.68 -2.51 11.33
C LEU A 69 6.19 -1.10 11.62
N ARG A 70 5.87 -0.57 12.77
CA ARG A 70 6.42 0.69 13.26
C ARG A 70 7.03 0.46 14.62
N THR A 71 8.30 0.80 14.78
CA THR A 71 9.03 0.70 16.04
C THR A 71 9.62 2.06 16.36
N GLN A 72 9.45 2.50 17.60
CA GLN A 72 10.03 3.73 18.09
C GLN A 72 10.72 3.47 19.42
N ILE A 73 11.98 3.86 19.50
CA ILE A 73 12.78 3.86 20.72
C ILE A 73 13.07 5.31 21.05
N SER A 74 12.85 5.71 22.29
CA SER A 74 13.26 7.03 22.78
C SER A 74 13.98 6.90 24.13
N TYR A 75 15.07 7.64 24.25
CA TYR A 75 15.86 7.75 25.45
C TYR A 75 15.94 9.21 25.87
N THR A 76 15.67 9.48 27.14
CA THR A 76 15.75 10.80 27.72
C THR A 76 16.80 10.82 28.81
N GLU A 77 17.77 11.74 28.70
CA GLU A 77 18.82 12.01 29.65
C GLU A 77 18.65 13.40 30.25
N PRO A 78 18.46 13.55 31.57
CA PRO A 78 18.51 14.83 32.24
C PRO A 78 19.96 15.27 32.36
N LEU A 79 20.34 16.37 31.70
CA LEU A 79 21.69 16.93 31.72
C LEU A 79 21.89 17.87 32.91
N ALA A 80 20.92 18.73 33.21
CA ALA A 80 20.95 19.71 34.27
C ALA A 80 19.51 20.01 34.74
N ASN A 81 19.36 20.90 35.72
CA ASN A 81 18.03 21.34 36.14
C ASN A 81 17.22 21.82 34.94
N GLN A 82 16.05 21.22 34.76
CA GLN A 82 15.09 21.59 33.72
C GLN A 82 15.65 21.47 32.28
N THR A 83 16.75 20.72 32.09
CA THR A 83 17.39 20.52 30.75
C THR A 83 17.49 19.03 30.45
N TYR A 84 16.94 18.63 29.31
CA TYR A 84 16.84 17.23 28.89
C TYR A 84 17.41 17.08 27.51
N LEU A 85 18.18 16.02 27.30
CA LEU A 85 18.57 15.52 25.99
C LEU A 85 17.69 14.32 25.67
N GLN A 86 17.03 14.35 24.53
CA GLN A 86 16.22 13.24 24.05
C GLN A 86 16.79 12.73 22.73
N LEU A 87 17.08 11.44 22.67
CA LEU A 87 17.40 10.72 21.46
C LEU A 87 16.22 9.83 21.11
N SER A 88 15.71 9.92 19.88
CA SER A 88 14.68 9.03 19.39
C SER A 88 15.05 8.44 18.04
N TYR A 89 14.72 7.16 17.88
CA TYR A 89 14.84 6.43 16.63
C TYR A 89 13.50 5.79 16.31
N GLN A 90 12.98 6.07 15.14
CA GLN A 90 11.78 5.46 14.61
C GLN A 90 12.11 4.70 13.34
N PHE A 91 11.63 3.48 13.24
CA PHE A 91 11.67 2.64 12.06
C PHE A 91 10.24 2.32 11.64
N SER A 92 9.94 2.51 10.37
CA SER A 92 8.67 2.12 9.76
C SER A 92 8.93 1.24 8.54
N TYR A 93 8.31 0.08 8.50
CA TYR A 93 8.25 -0.80 7.34
C TYR A 93 6.81 -0.93 6.89
N ASN A 94 6.56 -0.67 5.61
CA ASN A 94 5.27 -0.86 4.99
C ASN A 94 5.42 -1.74 3.74
N TYR A 95 4.63 -2.79 3.68
CA TYR A 95 4.51 -3.68 2.53
C TYR A 95 3.08 -3.70 2.05
N SER A 96 2.88 -3.51 0.75
CA SER A 96 1.58 -3.60 0.09
C SER A 96 1.70 -4.46 -1.16
N LEU A 97 0.86 -5.46 -1.27
CA LEU A 97 0.71 -6.33 -2.43
C LEU A 97 -0.71 -6.20 -2.96
N SER A 98 -0.84 -5.96 -4.26
CA SER A 98 -2.08 -6.05 -5.02
C SER A 98 -1.85 -6.96 -6.21
N ASP A 99 -2.66 -8.00 -6.35
CA ASP A 99 -2.55 -9.01 -7.40
C ASP A 99 -3.88 -9.11 -8.14
N ARG A 100 -4.12 -8.16 -9.04
CA ARG A 100 -5.36 -8.13 -9.81
C ARG A 100 -5.30 -9.11 -10.97
N SER A 101 -6.16 -10.09 -10.96
CA SER A 101 -6.44 -11.01 -12.06
C SER A 101 -7.73 -10.60 -12.76
N THR A 102 -7.65 -10.34 -14.04
CA THR A 102 -8.81 -10.00 -14.89
C THR A 102 -9.06 -11.15 -15.85
N TYR A 103 -10.30 -11.60 -15.89
CA TYR A 103 -10.79 -12.68 -16.76
C TYR A 103 -11.74 -12.11 -17.77
N ASP A 104 -11.48 -12.36 -19.04
CA ASP A 104 -12.39 -12.02 -20.14
C ASP A 104 -13.36 -13.20 -20.34
N LEU A 105 -14.63 -12.99 -20.00
CA LEU A 105 -15.67 -14.00 -20.09
C LEU A 105 -16.24 -13.97 -21.52
N VAL A 106 -15.61 -14.72 -22.41
CA VAL A 106 -15.97 -14.80 -23.83
C VAL A 106 -16.66 -16.11 -24.10
N GLY A 107 -17.85 -16.04 -24.66
CA GLY A 107 -18.64 -17.22 -25.06
C GLY A 107 -20.11 -17.07 -24.72
N PRO A 108 -20.97 -17.87 -25.39
CA PRO A 108 -22.42 -17.83 -25.16
C PRO A 108 -22.80 -18.27 -23.72
N GLU A 109 -21.97 -19.11 -23.11
CA GLU A 109 -22.15 -19.57 -21.73
C GLU A 109 -22.06 -18.43 -20.69
N TYR A 110 -21.46 -17.29 -21.05
CA TYR A 110 -21.34 -16.10 -20.19
C TYR A 110 -22.28 -14.97 -20.60
N ALA A 111 -23.23 -15.24 -21.50
CA ALA A 111 -24.16 -14.22 -22.01
C ALA A 111 -25.03 -13.61 -20.89
N ASP A 112 -25.44 -14.42 -19.92
CA ASP A 112 -26.24 -14.02 -18.78
C ASP A 112 -25.36 -13.72 -17.56
N TRP A 113 -24.46 -12.81 -17.65
CA TRP A 113 -23.51 -12.47 -16.63
C TRP A 113 -24.14 -12.02 -15.30
N GLY A 114 -23.36 -12.05 -14.24
CA GLY A 114 -23.76 -11.61 -12.90
C GLY A 114 -24.02 -12.77 -11.96
N GLN A 115 -23.76 -14.00 -12.40
CA GLN A 115 -23.81 -15.19 -11.56
C GLN A 115 -22.38 -15.70 -11.33
N PRO A 116 -21.81 -15.55 -10.12
CA PRO A 116 -20.43 -15.94 -9.80
C PRO A 116 -20.14 -17.43 -10.03
N GLU A 117 -21.16 -18.27 -9.85
CA GLU A 117 -21.08 -19.72 -10.01
C GLU A 117 -20.80 -20.16 -11.46
N TRP A 118 -20.86 -19.26 -12.43
CA TRP A 118 -20.56 -19.62 -13.83
C TRP A 118 -19.08 -19.57 -14.17
N ILE A 119 -18.28 -18.95 -13.33
CA ILE A 119 -16.83 -19.00 -13.50
C ILE A 119 -16.38 -20.34 -12.99
N LEU A 120 -16.45 -21.34 -13.87
CA LEU A 120 -16.02 -22.68 -13.57
C LEU A 120 -14.52 -22.67 -13.29
N GLU A 121 -14.13 -23.18 -12.11
CA GLU A 121 -12.73 -23.23 -11.65
C GLU A 121 -11.78 -23.80 -12.69
N ASP A 122 -12.21 -24.79 -13.46
CA ASP A 122 -11.41 -25.45 -14.49
C ASP A 122 -11.04 -24.56 -15.70
N ARG A 123 -11.65 -23.40 -15.85
CA ARG A 123 -11.43 -22.48 -16.99
C ARG A 123 -10.72 -21.18 -16.63
N TYR A 124 -10.41 -20.96 -15.35
CA TYR A 124 -9.77 -19.73 -14.92
C TYR A 124 -8.48 -19.41 -15.68
N ASP A 125 -7.62 -20.39 -15.87
CA ASP A 125 -6.32 -20.15 -16.53
C ASP A 125 -6.47 -19.79 -18.00
N THR A 126 -7.47 -20.31 -18.69
CA THR A 126 -7.71 -20.03 -20.11
C THR A 126 -8.39 -18.69 -20.36
N LEU A 127 -9.17 -18.22 -19.40
CA LEU A 127 -9.92 -16.96 -19.49
C LEU A 127 -9.12 -15.77 -18.95
N LYS A 128 -8.03 -16.04 -18.22
CA LYS A 128 -7.20 -15.00 -17.63
C LYS A 128 -6.51 -14.15 -18.70
N SER A 129 -6.80 -12.86 -18.69
CA SER A 129 -6.20 -11.91 -19.60
C SER A 129 -4.82 -11.48 -19.09
N ALA A 130 -3.76 -11.86 -19.80
CA ALA A 130 -2.40 -11.43 -19.48
C ALA A 130 -2.19 -9.92 -19.65
N THR A 131 -2.98 -9.29 -20.52
CA THR A 131 -2.88 -7.86 -20.83
C THR A 131 -3.63 -6.97 -19.84
N LEU A 132 -4.61 -7.51 -19.13
CA LEU A 132 -5.43 -6.77 -18.17
C LEU A 132 -5.11 -7.10 -16.72
N SER A 133 -4.43 -8.24 -16.49
CA SER A 133 -3.97 -8.64 -15.16
C SER A 133 -2.70 -7.90 -14.79
N GLN A 134 -2.61 -7.50 -13.52
CA GLN A 134 -1.43 -6.80 -13.01
C GLN A 134 -1.13 -7.21 -11.59
N LYS A 135 0.15 -7.28 -11.28
CA LYS A 135 0.63 -7.56 -9.93
C LYS A 135 1.62 -6.48 -9.51
N ASN A 136 1.34 -5.86 -8.40
CA ASN A 136 2.17 -4.80 -7.84
C ASN A 136 2.52 -5.15 -6.41
N TYR A 137 3.78 -5.01 -6.06
CA TYR A 137 4.14 -4.90 -4.66
C TYR A 137 4.99 -3.66 -4.41
N TYR A 138 4.79 -3.08 -3.26
CA TYR A 138 5.48 -1.90 -2.79
C TYR A 138 6.01 -2.16 -1.40
N GLU A 139 7.29 -1.84 -1.21
CA GLU A 139 7.97 -1.89 0.07
C GLU A 139 8.54 -0.52 0.39
N ASN A 140 8.32 -0.04 1.58
CA ASN A 140 8.86 1.22 2.05
C ASN A 140 9.48 1.05 3.43
N TYR A 141 10.69 1.58 3.57
CA TYR A 141 11.49 1.59 4.78
C TYR A 141 11.79 3.03 5.12
N ASP A 142 11.12 3.56 6.15
CA ASP A 142 11.34 4.91 6.65
C ASP A 142 12.07 4.84 7.99
N GLN A 143 13.10 5.63 8.12
CA GLN A 143 13.84 5.78 9.36
C GLN A 143 13.82 7.26 9.76
N THR A 144 13.72 7.51 11.04
CA THR A 144 13.81 8.85 11.60
C THR A 144 14.70 8.80 12.81
N ILE A 145 15.80 9.53 12.76
CA ILE A 145 16.72 9.72 13.87
C ILE A 145 16.55 11.16 14.32
N GLN A 146 16.24 11.38 15.59
CA GLN A 146 16.07 12.72 16.14
C GLN A 146 16.88 12.88 17.41
N LEU A 147 17.60 13.98 17.50
CA LEU A 147 18.27 14.45 18.69
C LEU A 147 17.66 15.79 19.09
N GLN A 148 17.12 15.88 20.30
CA GLN A 148 16.47 17.08 20.81
C GLN A 148 17.08 17.48 22.13
N LEU A 149 17.42 18.76 22.26
CA LEU A 149 17.77 19.41 23.52
C LEU A 149 16.60 20.29 23.95
N ARG A 150 16.04 19.99 25.12
CA ARG A 150 14.87 20.68 25.66
C ARG A 150 15.23 21.32 27.00
N LYS A 151 14.96 22.63 27.13
CA LYS A 151 15.04 23.36 28.36
C LYS A 151 13.66 23.87 28.75
N VAL A 152 13.19 23.51 29.96
CA VAL A 152 11.85 23.86 30.45
C VAL A 152 12.03 24.65 31.75
N THR A 153 11.63 25.91 31.74
CA THR A 153 11.58 26.76 32.93
C THR A 153 10.15 27.29 33.09
N GLU A 154 9.85 27.90 34.25
CA GLU A 154 8.51 28.46 34.50
C GLU A 154 8.06 29.49 33.44
N LYS A 155 9.02 30.20 32.85
CA LYS A 155 8.73 31.29 31.88
C LYS A 155 9.15 30.96 30.45
N LEU A 156 9.92 29.88 30.22
CA LEU A 156 10.52 29.62 28.91
C LEU A 156 10.59 28.11 28.63
N ASN A 157 10.14 27.71 27.46
CA ASN A 157 10.28 26.35 26.94
C ASN A 157 11.00 26.44 25.60
N LEU A 158 12.25 26.01 25.57
CA LEU A 158 13.08 25.96 24.37
C LEU A 158 13.32 24.53 23.94
N THR A 159 13.18 24.24 22.66
CA THR A 159 13.52 22.95 22.08
C THR A 159 14.37 23.20 20.83
N PHE A 160 15.57 22.64 20.82
CA PHE A 160 16.43 22.54 19.63
C PHE A 160 16.47 21.08 19.21
N GLY A 161 16.27 20.81 17.92
CA GLY A 161 16.28 19.46 17.40
C GLY A 161 17.02 19.37 16.08
N LEU A 162 17.70 18.24 15.90
CA LEU A 162 18.25 17.80 14.63
C LEU A 162 17.55 16.49 14.26
N SER A 163 17.20 16.34 13.00
CA SER A 163 16.61 15.10 12.50
C SER A 163 17.26 14.67 11.19
N ALA A 164 17.37 13.35 11.01
CA ALA A 164 17.75 12.73 9.76
C ALA A 164 16.68 11.71 9.38
N LEU A 165 16.24 11.73 8.12
CA LEU A 165 15.13 10.93 7.62
C LEU A 165 15.57 10.10 6.40
N PRO A 166 16.41 9.07 6.57
CA PRO A 166 16.71 8.16 5.47
C PRO A 166 15.49 7.32 5.12
N GLN A 167 15.18 7.29 3.83
CA GLN A 167 14.05 6.54 3.27
C GLN A 167 14.53 5.66 2.14
N TYR A 168 14.05 4.43 2.11
CA TYR A 168 14.24 3.51 1.00
C TYR A 168 12.89 2.95 0.56
N SER A 169 12.59 3.04 -0.72
CA SER A 169 11.40 2.45 -1.30
C SER A 169 11.73 1.57 -2.48
N ARG A 170 11.01 0.48 -2.60
CA ARG A 170 11.10 -0.46 -3.70
C ARG A 170 9.70 -0.78 -4.21
N MET A 171 9.53 -0.70 -5.51
CA MET A 171 8.30 -1.09 -6.19
C MET A 171 8.63 -2.11 -7.27
N ASN A 172 7.86 -3.17 -7.34
CA ASN A 172 7.86 -4.08 -8.47
C ASN A 172 6.47 -4.06 -9.09
N TYR A 173 6.44 -3.89 -10.38
CA TYR A 173 5.24 -3.80 -11.18
C TYR A 173 5.31 -4.81 -12.32
N LYS A 174 4.38 -5.76 -12.33
CA LYS A 174 4.25 -6.74 -13.39
C LYS A 174 2.96 -6.49 -14.17
N TYR A 175 3.13 -6.18 -15.45
CA TYR A 175 2.04 -5.88 -16.36
C TYR A 175 2.37 -6.34 -17.77
N MET A 176 1.43 -6.95 -18.47
CA MET A 176 1.60 -7.45 -19.84
C MET A 176 2.83 -8.35 -20.02
N GLY A 177 3.18 -9.14 -19.00
CA GLY A 177 4.36 -10.01 -19.04
C GLY A 177 5.70 -9.29 -18.80
N VAL A 178 5.70 -7.97 -18.68
CA VAL A 178 6.88 -7.17 -18.34
C VAL A 178 6.96 -7.00 -16.83
N ASP A 179 8.12 -7.32 -16.28
CA ASP A 179 8.43 -7.15 -14.85
C ASP A 179 9.39 -5.96 -14.71
N THR A 180 8.93 -4.91 -14.02
CA THR A 180 9.69 -3.68 -13.83
C THR A 180 9.93 -3.43 -12.35
N MET A 181 11.20 -3.30 -11.96
CA MET A 181 11.60 -2.97 -10.60
C MET A 181 12.14 -1.55 -10.54
N LEU A 182 11.60 -0.77 -9.63
CA LEU A 182 12.05 0.59 -9.31
C LEU A 182 12.45 0.65 -7.84
N SER A 183 13.58 1.29 -7.57
CA SER A 183 14.02 1.56 -6.20
C SER A 183 14.46 3.02 -6.07
N ARG A 184 14.24 3.59 -4.89
CA ARG A 184 14.61 4.97 -4.59
C ARG A 184 15.13 5.06 -3.17
N THR A 185 16.27 5.75 -3.00
CA THR A 185 16.80 6.14 -1.70
C THR A 185 16.78 7.66 -1.58
N VAL A 186 16.32 8.18 -0.45
CA VAL A 186 16.28 9.62 -0.16
C VAL A 186 16.83 9.85 1.24
N PHE A 187 17.62 10.90 1.38
CA PHE A 187 18.09 11.45 2.66
C PHE A 187 17.59 12.88 2.78
N ASN A 188 16.86 13.18 3.85
CA ASN A 188 16.37 14.52 4.21
C ASN A 188 16.87 14.91 5.60
#